data_5ea65658d9b48c853693e66396aad212
#
_entry.id   5ea65658d9b48c853693e66396aad212
#
_cell.length_a   1.000
_cell.length_b   1.000
_cell.length_c   1.000
_cell.angle_alpha   90.00
_cell.angle_beta   90.00
_cell.angle_gamma   90.00
#
_symmetry.space_group_name_H-M   'P 1'
#
loop_
_entity.id
_entity.type
_entity.pdbx_description
1 polymer ?
#
loop_
_entity_poly.entity_id
_entity_poly.type
_entity_poly.pdbx_seq_one_letter_code
_entity_poly.pdbx_strand_id
1 'polypeptide(L)'
;MPRKTLIFGNGLGMALDPRHFSLTNAMAEVWNDPFAISDVHKDLISQCLGGNGAIPQREDQLDPLHLVISACRTLSSINMSQRMNVHWLSQEGQHFPVAVGNYIHKVATRLHMYGGSLPQAFLEPLIGFVRHTKSHVATLNYDKLLYGAFLDAGLMAGYFHTTLVDGMVGNGFSSQALERLYNNTFGYYLHLHGSPLFFDHHGLARKRDRHELNPFSPEGSDHIVLTHVRHKRSVIGASMVLSAYWNYLNFSLNESEEIIVFGYSGDDEHLNDVIAAHGQSKHIVIVEWDGLDQTEQQRLWYWSQKFKSNNFHLWRLPNVLTFTQWDHVY
;
A
#
# COMPACT_ATOMS: atom_id res chain seq x y z
N MET A 1 -8.36 16.11 22.07
CA MET A 1 -7.11 15.37 21.84
C MET A 1 -6.52 15.85 20.53
N PRO A 2 -5.21 15.97 20.43
CA PRO A 2 -4.57 16.38 19.19
C PRO A 2 -4.73 15.32 18.09
N ARG A 3 -4.70 15.76 16.84
CA ARG A 3 -4.75 14.89 15.67
C ARG A 3 -3.40 14.23 15.46
N LYS A 4 -3.41 12.94 15.13
CA LYS A 4 -2.21 12.16 14.80
C LYS A 4 -2.28 11.61 13.35
N THR A 5 -1.14 11.21 12.81
CA THR A 5 -1.09 10.40 11.58
C THR A 5 -0.67 8.98 11.95
N LEU A 6 -1.55 8.02 11.67
CA LEU A 6 -1.32 6.60 11.91
C LEU A 6 -0.92 5.94 10.58
N ILE A 7 0.22 5.27 10.56
CA ILE A 7 0.76 4.58 9.37
C ILE A 7 0.84 3.09 9.68
N PHE A 8 0.09 2.29 8.94
CA PHE A 8 0.00 0.84 9.14
C PHE A 8 0.78 0.08 8.08
N GLY A 9 1.69 -0.79 8.52
CA GLY A 9 2.40 -1.76 7.71
C GLY A 9 1.84 -3.18 7.85
N ASN A 10 2.42 -4.12 7.09
CA ASN A 10 1.95 -5.51 7.01
C ASN A 10 2.05 -6.29 8.33
N GLY A 11 2.79 -5.80 9.32
CA GLY A 11 2.83 -6.39 10.67
C GLY A 11 1.46 -6.51 11.33
N LEU A 12 0.47 -5.69 10.92
CA LEU A 12 -0.92 -5.83 11.34
C LEU A 12 -1.50 -7.18 10.90
N GLY A 13 -1.41 -7.50 9.61
CA GLY A 13 -1.88 -8.76 9.05
C GLY A 13 -1.05 -9.94 9.53
N MET A 14 0.27 -9.80 9.58
CA MET A 14 1.20 -10.82 10.06
C MET A 14 0.93 -11.25 11.50
N ALA A 15 0.51 -10.32 12.36
CA ALA A 15 0.12 -10.61 13.75
C ALA A 15 -1.20 -11.39 13.86
N LEU A 16 -2.03 -11.37 12.81
CA LEU A 16 -3.30 -12.08 12.75
C LEU A 16 -3.15 -13.47 12.11
N ASP A 17 -2.52 -13.54 10.94
CA ASP A 17 -2.25 -14.79 10.22
C ASP A 17 -0.98 -14.66 9.36
N PRO A 18 0.19 -15.07 9.87
CA PRO A 18 1.46 -14.99 9.14
C PRO A 18 1.47 -15.77 7.82
N ARG A 19 0.66 -16.84 7.70
CA ARG A 19 0.63 -17.66 6.47
C ARG A 19 -0.11 -16.90 5.36
N HIS A 20 -1.24 -16.28 5.70
CA HIS A 20 -2.04 -15.53 4.73
C HIS A 20 -1.35 -14.23 4.31
N PHE A 21 -0.82 -13.47 5.28
CA PHE A 21 -0.28 -12.12 5.01
C PHE A 21 1.20 -12.10 4.62
N SER A 22 1.85 -13.26 4.51
CA SER A 22 3.18 -13.36 3.92
C SER A 22 3.13 -13.02 2.42
N LEU A 23 3.82 -11.95 2.02
CA LEU A 23 3.94 -11.56 0.62
C LEU A 23 4.59 -12.66 -0.21
N THR A 24 5.64 -13.31 0.30
CA THR A 24 6.30 -14.43 -0.35
C THR A 24 5.33 -15.58 -0.64
N ASN A 25 4.48 -15.93 0.33
CA ASN A 25 3.47 -16.97 0.15
C ASN A 25 2.43 -16.56 -0.90
N ALA A 26 1.92 -15.33 -0.83
CA ALA A 26 0.96 -14.81 -1.81
C ALA A 26 1.53 -14.80 -3.23
N MET A 27 2.78 -14.38 -3.39
CA MET A 27 3.48 -14.40 -4.69
C MET A 27 3.63 -15.84 -5.22
N ALA A 28 4.03 -16.79 -4.37
CA ALA A 28 4.18 -18.18 -4.74
C ALA A 28 2.84 -18.85 -5.09
N GLU A 29 1.78 -18.59 -4.33
CA GLU A 29 0.44 -19.13 -4.61
C GLU A 29 -0.08 -18.65 -5.96
N VAL A 30 0.02 -17.34 -6.23
CA VAL A 30 -0.41 -16.77 -7.51
C VAL A 30 0.46 -17.24 -8.68
N TRP A 31 1.77 -17.42 -8.46
CA TRP A 31 2.67 -17.98 -9.47
C TRP A 31 2.27 -19.39 -9.88
N ASN A 32 1.87 -20.20 -8.93
CA ASN A 32 1.47 -21.60 -9.15
C ASN A 32 0.04 -21.74 -9.68
N ASP A 33 -0.77 -20.68 -9.68
CA ASP A 33 -2.10 -20.69 -10.28
C ASP A 33 -1.99 -20.70 -11.81
N PRO A 34 -2.46 -21.77 -12.51
CA PRO A 34 -2.36 -21.87 -13.97
C PRO A 34 -3.21 -20.83 -14.72
N PHE A 35 -4.17 -20.20 -14.03
CA PHE A 35 -5.01 -19.15 -14.61
C PHE A 35 -4.50 -17.73 -14.32
N ALA A 36 -3.45 -17.59 -13.52
CA ALA A 36 -2.92 -16.28 -13.17
C ALA A 36 -1.97 -15.73 -14.24
N ILE A 37 -1.03 -16.56 -14.70
CA ILE A 37 -0.02 -16.21 -15.70
C ILE A 37 0.21 -17.39 -16.61
N SER A 38 0.30 -17.15 -17.92
CA SER A 38 0.66 -18.18 -18.89
C SER A 38 2.12 -18.62 -18.73
N ASP A 39 2.44 -19.85 -19.11
CA ASP A 39 3.80 -20.40 -19.00
C ASP A 39 4.81 -19.55 -19.78
N VAL A 40 4.44 -19.02 -20.97
CA VAL A 40 5.29 -18.13 -21.76
C VAL A 40 5.65 -16.85 -20.97
N HIS A 41 4.69 -16.24 -20.28
CA HIS A 41 4.98 -15.07 -19.45
C HIS A 41 5.75 -15.41 -18.19
N LYS A 42 5.54 -16.60 -17.61
CA LYS A 42 6.38 -17.10 -16.51
C LYS A 42 7.83 -17.23 -16.94
N ASP A 43 8.08 -17.80 -18.11
CA ASP A 43 9.42 -17.94 -18.67
C ASP A 43 10.08 -16.58 -18.94
N LEU A 44 9.33 -15.62 -19.49
CA LEU A 44 9.84 -14.25 -19.69
C LEU A 44 10.17 -13.55 -18.38
N ILE A 45 9.30 -13.64 -17.37
CA ILE A 45 9.54 -13.10 -16.03
C ILE A 45 10.79 -13.77 -15.44
N SER A 46 10.89 -15.09 -15.51
CA SER A 46 12.02 -15.86 -14.99
C SER A 46 13.34 -15.44 -15.65
N GLN A 47 13.35 -15.22 -16.97
CA GLN A 47 14.52 -14.71 -17.69
C GLN A 47 14.93 -13.32 -17.21
N CYS A 48 13.97 -12.43 -16.98
CA CYS A 48 14.24 -11.09 -16.41
C CYS A 48 14.85 -11.16 -15.00
N LEU A 49 14.56 -12.23 -14.24
CA LEU A 49 15.08 -12.48 -12.89
C LEU A 49 16.42 -13.22 -12.85
N GLY A 50 17.02 -13.52 -13.99
CA GLY A 50 18.29 -14.25 -14.08
C GLY A 50 18.20 -15.66 -14.67
N GLY A 51 17.00 -16.07 -15.13
CA GLY A 51 16.76 -17.36 -15.78
C GLY A 51 16.57 -18.54 -14.81
N ASN A 52 16.70 -19.76 -15.33
CA ASN A 52 16.64 -21.04 -14.58
C ASN A 52 15.33 -21.25 -13.77
N GLY A 53 14.20 -20.78 -14.26
CA GLY A 53 12.91 -20.93 -13.59
C GLY A 53 12.78 -20.07 -12.32
N ALA A 54 13.52 -18.97 -12.22
CA ALA A 54 13.46 -18.06 -11.08
C ALA A 54 12.04 -17.53 -10.89
N ILE A 55 11.56 -17.58 -9.65
CA ILE A 55 10.22 -17.14 -9.24
C ILE A 55 10.37 -15.89 -8.37
N PRO A 56 9.56 -14.84 -8.57
CA PRO A 56 9.59 -13.69 -7.67
C PRO A 56 9.18 -14.09 -6.26
N GLN A 57 9.99 -13.74 -5.26
CA GLN A 57 9.73 -14.03 -3.84
C GLN A 57 9.68 -12.77 -2.98
N ARG A 58 10.18 -11.65 -3.50
CA ARG A 58 10.27 -10.37 -2.79
C ARG A 58 10.08 -9.21 -3.75
N GLU A 59 9.70 -8.05 -3.22
CA GLU A 59 9.47 -6.83 -4.00
C GLU A 59 10.71 -6.38 -4.79
N ASP A 60 11.91 -6.49 -4.22
CA ASP A 60 13.16 -6.08 -4.87
C ASP A 60 13.47 -6.87 -6.14
N GLN A 61 13.00 -8.11 -6.22
CA GLN A 61 13.13 -8.94 -7.41
C GLN A 61 12.23 -8.50 -8.57
N LEU A 62 11.20 -7.70 -8.31
CA LEU A 62 10.32 -7.16 -9.34
C LEU A 62 10.90 -5.93 -10.05
N ASP A 63 11.96 -5.32 -9.53
CA ASP A 63 12.59 -4.14 -10.13
C ASP A 63 13.05 -4.34 -11.59
N PRO A 64 13.72 -5.44 -11.99
CA PRO A 64 14.08 -5.68 -13.37
C PRO A 64 12.86 -5.72 -14.30
N LEU A 65 11.71 -6.21 -13.80
CA LEU A 65 10.47 -6.28 -14.59
C LEU A 65 9.96 -4.88 -14.96
N HIS A 66 10.09 -3.90 -14.08
CA HIS A 66 9.67 -2.52 -14.36
C HIS A 66 10.46 -1.89 -15.50
N LEU A 67 11.75 -2.20 -15.62
CA LEU A 67 12.56 -1.73 -16.75
C LEU A 67 12.08 -2.36 -18.07
N VAL A 68 11.79 -3.66 -18.06
CA VAL A 68 11.28 -4.36 -19.24
C VAL A 68 9.89 -3.86 -19.61
N ILE A 69 8.98 -3.67 -18.65
CA ILE A 69 7.65 -3.08 -18.85
C ILE A 69 7.76 -1.70 -19.49
N SER A 70 8.64 -0.84 -18.97
CA SER A 70 8.85 0.51 -19.50
C SER A 70 9.36 0.47 -20.94
N ALA A 71 10.31 -0.41 -21.24
CA ALA A 71 10.82 -0.62 -22.60
C ALA A 71 9.69 -1.10 -23.54
N CYS A 72 8.90 -2.09 -23.13
CA CYS A 72 7.78 -2.61 -23.93
C CYS A 72 6.74 -1.52 -24.22
N ARG A 73 6.36 -0.72 -23.20
CA ARG A 73 5.42 0.41 -23.38
C ARG A 73 5.97 1.46 -24.34
N THR A 74 7.26 1.81 -24.22
CA THR A 74 7.92 2.78 -25.11
C THR A 74 7.94 2.28 -26.55
N LEU A 75 8.36 1.04 -26.80
CA LEU A 75 8.39 0.45 -28.13
C LEU A 75 7.00 0.37 -28.76
N SER A 76 5.99 0.03 -27.98
CA SER A 76 4.59 0.01 -28.44
C SER A 76 4.09 1.42 -28.80
N SER A 77 4.45 2.45 -28.05
CA SER A 77 4.05 3.84 -28.33
C SER A 77 4.68 4.40 -29.61
N ILE A 78 5.92 4.02 -29.92
CA ILE A 78 6.60 4.39 -31.17
C ILE A 78 5.87 3.81 -32.38
N ASN A 79 5.49 2.54 -32.31
CA ASN A 79 4.72 1.88 -33.38
C ASN A 79 3.39 2.59 -33.69
N MET A 80 2.67 2.99 -32.65
CA MET A 80 1.39 3.71 -32.77
C MET A 80 1.55 5.10 -33.40
N SER A 81 2.62 5.82 -33.07
CA SER A 81 2.83 7.19 -33.52
C SER A 81 3.25 7.29 -34.96
N GLN A 82 3.94 6.31 -35.53
CA GLN A 82 4.52 6.36 -36.89
C GLN A 82 3.69 5.68 -37.97
N ARG A 83 2.57 5.04 -37.62
CA ARG A 83 1.75 4.24 -38.57
C ARG A 83 2.56 3.21 -39.39
N MET A 84 3.70 2.79 -38.88
CA MET A 84 4.57 1.81 -39.53
C MET A 84 4.19 0.41 -39.03
N ASN A 85 4.11 -0.55 -39.92
CA ASN A 85 3.87 -1.98 -39.64
C ASN A 85 5.13 -2.67 -39.09
N VAL A 86 6.02 -1.95 -38.41
CA VAL A 86 7.23 -2.50 -37.80
C VAL A 86 6.94 -2.81 -36.33
N HIS A 87 6.71 -4.06 -36.02
CA HIS A 87 6.60 -4.51 -34.63
C HIS A 87 7.99 -4.81 -34.09
N TRP A 88 8.43 -3.96 -33.14
CA TRP A 88 9.67 -4.15 -32.39
C TRP A 88 9.57 -5.29 -31.37
N LEU A 89 8.34 -5.70 -31.02
CA LEU A 89 8.06 -6.71 -30.02
C LEU A 89 7.25 -7.86 -30.62
N SER A 90 7.54 -9.09 -30.16
CA SER A 90 6.61 -10.20 -30.36
C SER A 90 5.24 -9.92 -29.72
N GLN A 91 4.25 -10.73 -30.02
CA GLN A 91 2.92 -10.62 -29.42
C GLN A 91 3.01 -10.76 -27.88
N GLU A 92 3.83 -11.69 -27.40
CA GLU A 92 4.07 -11.90 -25.97
C GLU A 92 4.72 -10.69 -25.32
N GLY A 93 5.71 -10.08 -25.99
CA GLY A 93 6.37 -8.85 -25.53
C GLY A 93 5.42 -7.66 -25.45
N GLN A 94 4.45 -7.57 -26.36
CA GLN A 94 3.40 -6.53 -26.31
C GLN A 94 2.46 -6.72 -25.12
N HIS A 95 2.13 -7.96 -24.76
CA HIS A 95 1.27 -8.30 -23.63
C HIS A 95 2.00 -8.38 -22.29
N PHE A 96 3.33 -8.40 -22.29
CA PHE A 96 4.14 -8.56 -21.07
C PHE A 96 3.80 -7.54 -19.97
N PRO A 97 3.64 -6.22 -20.24
CA PRO A 97 3.25 -5.25 -19.21
C PRO A 97 1.91 -5.58 -18.55
N VAL A 98 0.94 -6.04 -19.32
CA VAL A 98 -0.39 -6.43 -18.82
C VAL A 98 -0.29 -7.71 -17.99
N ALA A 99 0.49 -8.69 -18.42
CA ALA A 99 0.67 -9.95 -17.71
C ALA A 99 1.33 -9.73 -16.32
N VAL A 100 2.36 -8.88 -16.25
CA VAL A 100 3.00 -8.54 -14.97
C VAL A 100 2.04 -7.72 -14.10
N GLY A 101 1.33 -6.75 -14.66
CA GLY A 101 0.31 -5.98 -13.93
C GLY A 101 -0.78 -6.87 -13.34
N ASN A 102 -1.27 -7.85 -14.09
CA ASN A 102 -2.25 -8.83 -13.62
C ASN A 102 -1.69 -9.72 -12.51
N TYR A 103 -0.43 -10.15 -12.61
CA TYR A 103 0.24 -10.90 -11.54
C TYR A 103 0.28 -10.10 -10.24
N ILE A 104 0.75 -8.86 -10.30
CA ILE A 104 0.83 -7.95 -9.16
C ILE A 104 -0.56 -7.74 -8.54
N HIS A 105 -1.57 -7.47 -9.38
CA HIS A 105 -2.95 -7.29 -8.93
C HIS A 105 -3.51 -8.54 -8.24
N LYS A 106 -3.25 -9.74 -8.79
CA LYS A 106 -3.68 -11.01 -8.17
C LYS A 106 -2.99 -11.28 -6.84
N VAL A 107 -1.71 -10.95 -6.70
CA VAL A 107 -1.00 -11.02 -5.41
C VAL A 107 -1.67 -10.10 -4.37
N ALA A 108 -1.95 -8.86 -4.72
CA ALA A 108 -2.65 -7.93 -3.85
C ALA A 108 -4.09 -8.42 -3.53
N THR A 109 -4.80 -8.96 -4.52
CA THR A 109 -6.15 -9.55 -4.35
C THR A 109 -6.10 -10.73 -3.39
N ARG A 110 -5.09 -11.62 -3.50
CA ARG A 110 -4.90 -12.76 -2.59
C ARG A 110 -4.76 -12.31 -1.14
N LEU A 111 -3.98 -11.25 -0.89
CA LEU A 111 -3.83 -10.66 0.45
C LEU A 111 -5.14 -10.01 0.93
N HIS A 112 -5.89 -9.38 0.02
CA HIS A 112 -7.16 -8.72 0.34
C HIS A 112 -8.26 -9.69 0.76
N MET A 113 -8.29 -10.90 0.20
CA MET A 113 -9.37 -11.87 0.36
C MET A 113 -9.34 -12.66 1.67
N TYR A 114 -8.66 -12.18 2.69
CA TYR A 114 -8.70 -12.79 4.00
C TYR A 114 -10.14 -12.86 4.57
N GLY A 115 -10.53 -14.05 5.03
CA GLY A 115 -11.88 -14.30 5.53
C GLY A 115 -12.13 -13.86 6.98
N GLY A 116 -11.07 -13.58 7.73
CA GLY A 116 -11.16 -13.14 9.13
C GLY A 116 -11.25 -11.62 9.30
N SER A 117 -11.30 -11.18 10.56
CA SER A 117 -11.34 -9.79 10.97
C SER A 117 -10.34 -9.52 12.10
N LEU A 118 -10.01 -8.25 12.33
CA LEU A 118 -9.22 -7.82 13.47
C LEU A 118 -9.98 -8.03 14.79
N PRO A 119 -9.28 -8.35 15.90
CA PRO A 119 -9.92 -8.50 17.20
C PRO A 119 -10.63 -7.20 17.64
N GLN A 120 -11.81 -7.32 18.24
CA GLN A 120 -12.58 -6.18 18.74
C GLN A 120 -11.80 -5.39 19.81
N ALA A 121 -11.05 -6.09 20.66
CA ALA A 121 -10.22 -5.46 21.69
C ALA A 121 -9.15 -4.51 21.12
N PHE A 122 -8.71 -4.73 19.86
CA PHE A 122 -7.83 -3.82 19.12
C PHE A 122 -8.62 -2.73 18.40
N LEU A 123 -9.74 -3.12 17.76
CA LEU A 123 -10.50 -2.21 16.88
C LEU A 123 -11.27 -1.14 17.66
N GLU A 124 -11.94 -1.49 18.74
CA GLU A 124 -12.80 -0.54 19.49
C GLU A 124 -12.04 0.69 19.98
N PRO A 125 -10.86 0.55 20.65
CA PRO A 125 -10.06 1.70 21.05
C PRO A 125 -9.58 2.53 19.84
N LEU A 126 -9.13 1.88 18.76
CA LEU A 126 -8.66 2.55 17.55
C LEU A 126 -9.79 3.34 16.88
N ILE A 127 -10.95 2.71 16.68
CA ILE A 127 -12.14 3.35 16.10
C ILE A 127 -12.59 4.54 16.96
N GLY A 128 -12.65 4.36 18.27
CA GLY A 128 -12.97 5.41 19.23
C GLY A 128 -12.03 6.60 19.12
N PHE A 129 -10.73 6.33 19.12
CA PHE A 129 -9.68 7.34 18.95
C PHE A 129 -9.82 8.10 17.63
N VAL A 130 -9.87 7.39 16.50
CA VAL A 130 -9.97 8.01 15.16
C VAL A 130 -11.26 8.84 15.03
N ARG A 131 -12.40 8.34 15.56
CA ARG A 131 -13.67 9.06 15.55
C ARG A 131 -13.60 10.38 16.30
N HIS A 132 -12.96 10.36 17.47
CA HIS A 132 -12.86 11.53 18.33
C HIS A 132 -11.88 12.57 17.81
N THR A 133 -10.69 12.13 17.39
CA THR A 133 -9.61 13.03 16.98
C THR A 133 -9.64 13.40 15.49
N LYS A 134 -10.36 12.63 14.66
CA LYS A 134 -10.28 12.69 13.20
C LYS A 134 -8.84 12.56 12.68
N SER A 135 -8.06 11.73 13.38
CA SER A 135 -6.68 11.40 13.00
C SER A 135 -6.62 10.79 11.60
N HIS A 136 -5.51 11.03 10.91
CA HIS A 136 -5.28 10.46 9.60
C HIS A 136 -4.86 9.00 9.70
N VAL A 137 -5.23 8.21 8.73
CA VAL A 137 -4.85 6.80 8.58
C VAL A 137 -4.22 6.60 7.22
N ALA A 138 -3.02 6.09 7.19
CA ALA A 138 -2.34 5.68 5.97
C ALA A 138 -1.98 4.19 6.08
N THR A 139 -2.08 3.45 4.99
CA THR A 139 -1.73 2.03 4.97
C THR A 139 -0.87 1.67 3.77
N LEU A 140 0.10 0.79 4.00
CA LEU A 140 0.90 0.13 2.96
C LEU A 140 0.28 -1.22 2.56
N ASN A 141 -0.77 -1.65 3.29
CA ASN A 141 -1.36 -2.98 3.16
C ASN A 141 -2.38 -3.04 2.03
N TYR A 142 -2.45 -4.19 1.36
CA TYR A 142 -3.45 -4.47 0.32
C TYR A 142 -4.72 -5.10 0.89
N ASP A 143 -4.69 -5.52 2.17
CA ASP A 143 -5.81 -6.18 2.84
C ASP A 143 -6.98 -5.23 3.14
N LYS A 144 -8.12 -5.83 3.47
CA LYS A 144 -9.35 -5.12 3.84
C LYS A 144 -9.53 -4.91 5.35
N LEU A 145 -8.57 -5.31 6.19
CA LEU A 145 -8.76 -5.42 7.63
C LEU A 145 -9.16 -4.09 8.27
N LEU A 146 -8.35 -3.04 8.08
CA LEU A 146 -8.68 -1.71 8.61
C LEU A 146 -9.77 -1.03 7.79
N TYR A 147 -9.63 -1.07 6.46
CA TYR A 147 -10.57 -0.41 5.56
C TYR A 147 -11.99 -0.93 5.75
N GLY A 148 -12.17 -2.25 5.81
CA GLY A 148 -13.44 -2.90 6.06
C GLY A 148 -14.02 -2.54 7.43
N ALA A 149 -13.20 -2.61 8.48
CA ALA A 149 -13.61 -2.26 9.84
C ALA A 149 -14.07 -0.80 9.97
N PHE A 150 -13.40 0.14 9.30
CA PHE A 150 -13.78 1.55 9.32
C PHE A 150 -15.05 1.84 8.49
N LEU A 151 -15.26 1.11 7.39
CA LEU A 151 -16.53 1.16 6.65
C LEU A 151 -17.69 0.64 7.52
N ASP A 152 -17.50 -0.52 8.16
CA ASP A 152 -18.53 -1.13 9.02
C ASP A 152 -18.85 -0.26 10.24
N ALA A 153 -17.87 0.48 10.75
CA ALA A 153 -18.05 1.45 11.84
C ALA A 153 -18.62 2.81 11.39
N GLY A 154 -18.90 2.99 10.10
CA GLY A 154 -19.40 4.25 9.54
C GLY A 154 -18.41 5.42 9.61
N LEU A 155 -17.11 5.15 9.65
CA LEU A 155 -16.07 6.19 9.71
C LEU A 155 -15.64 6.70 8.35
N MET A 156 -15.91 5.96 7.28
CA MET A 156 -15.38 6.18 5.94
C MET A 156 -16.44 6.67 4.95
N ALA A 157 -16.05 7.64 4.12
CA ALA A 157 -16.77 7.97 2.89
C ALA A 157 -15.79 8.49 1.83
N GLY A 158 -16.26 8.65 0.59
CA GLY A 158 -15.46 9.18 -0.51
C GLY A 158 -15.14 10.67 -0.38
N TYR A 159 -15.98 11.44 0.30
CA TYR A 159 -15.85 12.88 0.50
C TYR A 159 -16.57 13.31 1.79
N PHE A 160 -16.62 14.61 2.10
CA PHE A 160 -17.03 15.23 3.36
C PHE A 160 -18.28 14.62 4.07
N HIS A 161 -18.61 15.08 5.28
CA HIS A 161 -19.65 14.54 6.20
C HIS A 161 -19.30 13.20 6.87
N THR A 162 -18.02 12.87 6.99
CA THR A 162 -17.56 11.67 7.69
C THR A 162 -16.30 11.96 8.53
N THR A 163 -15.82 10.94 9.23
CA THR A 163 -14.58 11.02 10.01
C THR A 163 -13.34 10.92 9.13
N LEU A 164 -13.34 9.98 8.16
CA LEU A 164 -12.23 9.73 7.22
C LEU A 164 -12.73 9.82 5.79
N VAL A 165 -11.89 10.36 4.91
CA VAL A 165 -12.16 10.51 3.47
C VAL A 165 -11.03 9.87 2.67
N ASP A 166 -11.37 9.10 1.63
CA ASP A 166 -10.41 8.46 0.72
C ASP A 166 -10.41 9.04 -0.72
N GLY A 167 -11.27 10.02 -1.01
CA GLY A 167 -11.36 10.64 -2.33
C GLY A 167 -12.05 9.79 -3.41
N MET A 168 -12.54 8.58 -3.06
CA MET A 168 -13.26 7.70 -3.98
C MET A 168 -14.75 8.02 -3.93
N VAL A 169 -15.23 8.77 -4.92
CA VAL A 169 -16.64 9.17 -5.07
C VAL A 169 -17.36 8.31 -6.12
N GLY A 170 -18.68 8.39 -6.20
CA GLY A 170 -19.48 7.53 -7.10
C GLY A 170 -19.04 7.50 -8.57
N ASN A 171 -18.43 8.59 -9.06
CA ASN A 171 -17.93 8.69 -10.43
C ASN A 171 -16.46 8.26 -10.60
N GLY A 172 -15.77 7.91 -9.52
CA GLY A 172 -14.35 7.57 -9.50
C GLY A 172 -13.54 8.43 -8.54
N PHE A 173 -12.21 8.37 -8.65
CA PHE A 173 -11.32 9.15 -7.81
C PHE A 173 -11.39 10.64 -8.15
N SER A 174 -11.49 11.48 -7.12
CA SER A 174 -11.40 12.93 -7.23
C SER A 174 -10.47 13.49 -6.17
N SER A 175 -9.37 14.10 -6.58
CA SER A 175 -8.48 14.80 -5.65
C SER A 175 -9.17 15.98 -4.95
N GLN A 176 -10.15 16.61 -5.60
CA GLN A 176 -10.96 17.68 -4.99
C GLN A 176 -11.80 17.18 -3.83
N ALA A 177 -12.20 15.90 -3.83
CA ALA A 177 -12.93 15.31 -2.72
C ALA A 177 -12.10 15.18 -1.44
N LEU A 178 -10.76 15.27 -1.55
CA LEU A 178 -9.83 15.34 -0.42
C LEU A 178 -9.64 16.77 0.10
N GLU A 179 -10.12 17.78 -0.59
CA GLU A 179 -10.01 19.17 -0.15
C GLU A 179 -11.01 19.45 0.98
N ARG A 180 -10.54 20.10 2.02
CA ARG A 180 -11.37 20.54 3.15
C ARG A 180 -11.99 21.90 2.87
N LEU A 181 -13.07 21.87 2.10
CA LEU A 181 -13.89 23.05 1.85
C LEU A 181 -14.91 23.25 3.00
N TYR A 182 -15.43 24.45 3.16
CA TYR A 182 -16.54 24.78 4.07
C TYR A 182 -16.27 24.41 5.55
N ASN A 183 -15.03 24.58 6.03
CA ASN A 183 -14.60 24.25 7.40
C ASN A 183 -14.72 22.75 7.78
N ASN A 184 -14.75 21.87 6.82
CA ASN A 184 -14.67 20.45 7.08
C ASN A 184 -13.37 20.05 7.76
N THR A 185 -13.45 19.12 8.71
CA THR A 185 -12.33 18.72 9.57
C THR A 185 -12.07 17.22 9.55
N PHE A 186 -12.46 16.52 8.48
CA PHE A 186 -12.23 15.08 8.36
C PHE A 186 -10.74 14.73 8.32
N GLY A 187 -10.40 13.49 8.72
CA GLY A 187 -9.11 12.88 8.48
C GLY A 187 -9.07 12.22 7.10
N TYR A 188 -7.89 11.77 6.68
CA TYR A 188 -7.71 11.05 5.43
C TYR A 188 -7.52 9.56 5.70
N TYR A 189 -8.01 8.72 4.78
CA TYR A 189 -7.63 7.33 4.67
C TYR A 189 -6.86 7.13 3.35
N LEU A 190 -5.57 6.83 3.45
CA LEU A 190 -4.65 6.85 2.32
C LEU A 190 -4.09 5.45 2.06
N HIS A 191 -4.41 4.86 0.91
CA HIS A 191 -3.80 3.62 0.44
C HIS A 191 -2.48 3.94 -0.27
N LEU A 192 -1.36 4.00 0.45
CA LEU A 192 -0.06 4.45 -0.08
C LEU A 192 0.51 3.51 -1.15
N HIS A 193 0.21 2.23 -1.06
CA HIS A 193 0.56 1.23 -2.07
C HIS A 193 -0.62 0.87 -3.00
N GLY A 194 -1.72 1.61 -2.89
CA GLY A 194 -2.93 1.33 -3.65
C GLY A 194 -3.80 0.25 -3.03
N SER A 195 -4.75 -0.22 -3.82
CA SER A 195 -5.70 -1.26 -3.38
C SER A 195 -6.10 -2.12 -4.59
N PRO A 196 -6.30 -3.44 -4.41
CA PRO A 196 -6.84 -4.29 -5.47
C PRO A 196 -8.30 -3.96 -5.83
N LEU A 197 -8.96 -3.13 -5.03
CA LEU A 197 -10.29 -2.59 -5.35
C LEU A 197 -10.26 -1.51 -6.45
N PHE A 198 -9.09 -0.92 -6.73
CA PHE A 198 -8.98 0.15 -7.73
C PHE A 198 -8.86 -0.45 -9.12
N PHE A 199 -9.55 0.15 -10.07
CA PHE A 199 -9.50 -0.23 -11.49
C PHE A 199 -9.74 1.01 -12.36
N ASP A 200 -9.24 0.93 -13.60
CA ASP A 200 -9.44 1.98 -14.58
C ASP A 200 -10.70 1.72 -15.42
N HIS A 201 -11.50 2.75 -15.60
CA HIS A 201 -12.68 2.70 -16.44
C HIS A 201 -12.82 4.01 -17.21
N HIS A 202 -12.65 3.93 -18.52
CA HIS A 202 -12.66 5.12 -19.41
C HIS A 202 -11.69 6.23 -18.97
N GLY A 203 -10.49 5.87 -18.51
CA GLY A 203 -9.47 6.81 -18.07
C GLY A 203 -9.69 7.41 -16.70
N LEU A 204 -10.67 6.91 -15.94
CA LEU A 204 -10.93 7.29 -14.57
C LEU A 204 -10.65 6.12 -13.62
N ALA A 205 -9.88 6.37 -12.58
CA ALA A 205 -9.70 5.42 -11.50
C ALA A 205 -10.98 5.28 -10.69
N ARG A 206 -11.48 4.06 -10.57
CA ARG A 206 -12.69 3.71 -9.80
C ARG A 206 -12.36 2.71 -8.72
N LYS A 207 -13.29 2.55 -7.78
CA LYS A 207 -13.22 1.56 -6.71
C LYS A 207 -14.39 0.60 -6.81
N ARG A 208 -14.09 -0.70 -6.84
CA ARG A 208 -15.09 -1.79 -6.74
C ARG A 208 -15.61 -1.88 -5.31
N ASP A 209 -16.81 -2.40 -5.17
CA ASP A 209 -17.26 -2.86 -3.86
C ASP A 209 -16.35 -4.01 -3.38
N ARG A 210 -16.04 -4.02 -2.07
CA ARG A 210 -15.17 -5.04 -1.45
C ARG A 210 -15.73 -6.46 -1.57
N HIS A 211 -17.03 -6.61 -1.78
CA HIS A 211 -17.70 -7.90 -1.96
C HIS A 211 -17.71 -8.38 -3.43
N GLU A 212 -17.42 -7.48 -4.38
CA GLU A 212 -17.33 -7.81 -5.81
C GLU A 212 -15.94 -8.29 -6.22
N LEU A 213 -14.91 -8.01 -5.41
CA LEU A 213 -13.55 -8.46 -5.69
C LEU A 213 -13.48 -9.99 -5.52
N ASN A 214 -12.97 -10.67 -6.53
CA ASN A 214 -12.76 -12.12 -6.51
C ASN A 214 -11.46 -12.48 -7.25
N PRO A 215 -10.93 -13.72 -7.09
CA PRO A 215 -9.69 -14.15 -7.72
C PRO A 215 -9.67 -14.06 -9.25
N PHE A 216 -10.84 -14.05 -9.86
CA PHE A 216 -11.03 -13.97 -11.30
C PHE A 216 -11.27 -12.55 -11.82
N SER A 217 -11.20 -11.54 -10.95
CA SER A 217 -11.34 -10.14 -11.36
C SER A 217 -10.32 -9.83 -12.46
N PRO A 218 -10.77 -9.38 -13.64
CA PRO A 218 -9.98 -9.54 -14.86
C PRO A 218 -8.87 -8.52 -15.04
N GLU A 219 -8.85 -7.42 -14.32
CA GLU A 219 -8.02 -6.29 -14.72
C GLU A 219 -7.15 -5.79 -13.58
N GLY A 220 -5.83 -5.88 -13.80
CA GLY A 220 -4.87 -5.15 -13.01
C GLY A 220 -5.06 -3.65 -13.22
N SER A 221 -4.74 -2.84 -12.22
CA SER A 221 -4.71 -1.39 -12.34
C SER A 221 -3.29 -0.88 -12.19
N ASP A 222 -3.00 0.26 -12.79
CA ASP A 222 -1.73 0.99 -12.57
C ASP A 222 -1.70 1.68 -11.18
N HIS A 223 -2.69 1.39 -10.32
CA HIS A 223 -2.85 1.98 -8.99
C HIS A 223 -2.40 1.05 -7.85
N ILE A 224 -1.49 0.11 -8.13
CA ILE A 224 -0.86 -0.76 -7.13
C ILE A 224 0.65 -0.65 -7.22
N VAL A 225 1.30 -0.44 -6.08
CA VAL A 225 2.75 -0.42 -5.94
C VAL A 225 3.20 -1.74 -5.34
N LEU A 226 3.68 -2.65 -6.15
CA LEU A 226 4.42 -3.84 -5.71
C LEU A 226 5.77 -3.81 -6.40
N THR A 227 6.69 -2.98 -5.90
CA THR A 227 8.02 -2.77 -6.46
C THR A 227 8.96 -2.19 -5.41
N HIS A 228 10.26 -2.39 -5.60
CA HIS A 228 11.29 -1.87 -4.71
C HIS A 228 11.58 -0.36 -4.95
N VAL A 229 12.38 0.20 -4.07
CA VAL A 229 12.70 1.64 -3.92
C VAL A 229 12.99 2.37 -5.22
N ARG A 230 13.76 1.77 -6.15
CA ARG A 230 14.24 2.47 -7.35
C ARG A 230 13.12 2.92 -8.28
N HIS A 231 12.07 2.14 -8.40
CA HIS A 231 10.96 2.41 -9.32
C HIS A 231 9.68 2.88 -8.63
N LYS A 232 9.64 2.80 -7.29
CA LYS A 232 8.45 3.18 -6.49
C LYS A 232 7.98 4.61 -6.78
N ARG A 233 8.88 5.58 -6.80
CA ARG A 233 8.54 6.98 -7.11
C ARG A 233 7.97 7.14 -8.51
N SER A 234 8.48 6.40 -9.50
CA SER A 234 7.97 6.42 -10.87
C SER A 234 6.56 5.82 -10.96
N VAL A 235 6.31 4.70 -10.29
CA VAL A 235 4.98 4.07 -10.25
C VAL A 235 3.98 4.98 -9.54
N ILE A 236 4.35 5.55 -8.40
CA ILE A 236 3.52 6.52 -7.66
C ILE A 236 3.20 7.72 -8.55
N GLY A 237 4.20 8.31 -9.22
CA GLY A 237 4.03 9.48 -10.08
C GLY A 237 3.21 9.21 -11.35
N ALA A 238 3.17 7.98 -11.82
CA ALA A 238 2.36 7.58 -12.98
C ALA A 238 0.86 7.39 -12.62
N SER A 239 0.54 7.18 -11.34
CA SER A 239 -0.84 7.03 -10.87
C SER A 239 -1.35 8.32 -10.24
N MET A 240 -2.43 8.87 -10.79
CA MET A 240 -3.10 10.06 -10.22
C MET A 240 -3.57 9.81 -8.78
N VAL A 241 -4.07 8.62 -8.48
CA VAL A 241 -4.55 8.23 -7.14
C VAL A 241 -3.40 8.18 -6.14
N LEU A 242 -2.33 7.44 -6.49
CA LEU A 242 -1.18 7.28 -5.60
C LEU A 242 -0.46 8.61 -5.39
N SER A 243 -0.26 9.38 -6.46
CA SER A 243 0.35 10.71 -6.37
C SER A 243 -0.43 11.63 -5.42
N ALA A 244 -1.76 11.65 -5.51
CA ALA A 244 -2.60 12.39 -4.57
C ALA A 244 -2.46 11.87 -3.14
N TYR A 245 -2.50 10.55 -2.91
CA TYR A 245 -2.37 9.99 -1.57
C TYR A 245 -1.03 10.31 -0.92
N TRP A 246 0.07 10.27 -1.65
CA TRP A 246 1.38 10.64 -1.12
C TRP A 246 1.50 12.15 -0.85
N ASN A 247 0.86 13.00 -1.65
CA ASN A 247 0.77 14.43 -1.37
C ASN A 247 -0.05 14.69 -0.09
N TYR A 248 -1.19 14.02 0.06
CA TYR A 248 -2.01 14.13 1.27
C TYR A 248 -1.38 13.46 2.50
N LEU A 249 -0.48 12.48 2.34
CA LEU A 249 0.35 12.01 3.44
C LEU A 249 1.26 13.12 3.98
N ASN A 250 1.96 13.84 3.09
CA ASN A 250 2.77 15.00 3.49
C ASN A 250 1.95 16.06 4.23
N PHE A 251 0.75 16.36 3.72
CA PHE A 251 -0.18 17.27 4.39
C PHE A 251 -0.58 16.73 5.77
N SER A 252 -0.93 15.46 5.89
CA SER A 252 -1.32 14.80 7.13
C SER A 252 -0.20 14.85 8.17
N LEU A 253 1.02 14.55 7.74
CA LEU A 253 2.20 14.60 8.60
C LEU A 253 2.49 16.04 9.08
N ASN A 254 2.30 17.05 8.25
CA ASN A 254 2.45 18.45 8.66
C ASN A 254 1.43 18.86 9.72
N GLU A 255 0.17 18.46 9.53
CA GLU A 255 -0.95 18.83 10.42
C GLU A 255 -0.90 18.12 11.77
N SER A 256 -0.39 16.90 11.81
CA SER A 256 -0.38 16.05 13.00
C SER A 256 0.66 16.49 14.02
N GLU A 257 0.35 16.36 15.31
CA GLU A 257 1.32 16.59 16.39
C GLU A 257 2.24 15.38 16.61
N GLU A 258 1.76 14.18 16.30
CA GLU A 258 2.46 12.93 16.50
C GLU A 258 2.25 11.98 15.31
N ILE A 259 3.24 11.15 15.05
CA ILE A 259 3.21 10.11 14.01
C ILE A 259 3.25 8.74 14.71
N ILE A 260 2.27 7.87 14.43
CA ILE A 260 2.26 6.49 14.91
C ILE A 260 2.57 5.56 13.75
N VAL A 261 3.66 4.82 13.84
CA VAL A 261 4.08 3.82 12.85
C VAL A 261 3.83 2.44 13.44
N PHE A 262 2.89 1.70 12.87
CA PHE A 262 2.36 0.47 13.43
C PHE A 262 2.62 -0.73 12.52
N GLY A 263 3.32 -1.76 13.05
CA GLY A 263 3.56 -3.01 12.31
C GLY A 263 4.32 -2.82 10.99
N TYR A 264 5.22 -1.87 10.94
CA TYR A 264 6.03 -1.53 9.78
C TYR A 264 7.45 -2.06 9.94
N SER A 265 8.05 -2.60 8.87
CA SER A 265 9.41 -3.16 8.90
C SER A 265 10.52 -2.13 8.80
N GLY A 266 10.25 -0.96 8.23
CA GLY A 266 11.28 0.04 7.92
C GLY A 266 11.94 -0.16 6.54
N ASP A 267 11.41 -1.04 5.69
CA ASP A 267 12.05 -1.37 4.40
C ASP A 267 11.66 -0.44 3.24
N ASP A 268 10.59 0.35 3.40
CA ASP A 268 10.17 1.34 2.40
C ASP A 268 10.96 2.65 2.56
N GLU A 269 12.07 2.78 1.82
CA GLU A 269 12.92 3.99 1.90
C GLU A 269 12.16 5.26 1.51
N HIS A 270 11.21 5.19 0.57
CA HIS A 270 10.43 6.36 0.20
C HIS A 270 9.56 6.85 1.35
N LEU A 271 8.91 5.94 2.08
CA LEU A 271 8.17 6.28 3.28
C LEU A 271 9.11 6.77 4.41
N ASN A 272 10.25 6.12 4.58
CA ASN A 272 11.24 6.53 5.58
C ASN A 272 11.72 7.97 5.34
N ASP A 273 12.01 8.33 4.08
CA ASP A 273 12.41 9.70 3.71
C ASP A 273 11.29 10.73 4.04
N VAL A 274 10.03 10.37 3.74
CA VAL A 274 8.89 11.24 4.02
C VAL A 274 8.71 11.40 5.54
N ILE A 275 8.77 10.32 6.32
CA ILE A 275 8.69 10.39 7.79
C ILE A 275 9.87 11.19 8.34
N ALA A 276 11.10 10.96 7.86
CA ALA A 276 12.29 11.68 8.32
C ALA A 276 12.21 13.20 8.07
N ALA A 277 11.60 13.62 6.96
CA ALA A 277 11.42 15.04 6.65
C ALA A 277 10.50 15.76 7.66
N HIS A 278 9.54 15.05 8.25
CA HIS A 278 8.59 15.61 9.22
C HIS A 278 8.93 15.27 10.68
N GLY A 279 9.59 14.13 10.92
CA GLY A 279 9.82 13.57 12.25
C GLY A 279 10.85 14.32 13.11
N GLN A 280 11.62 15.25 12.55
CA GLN A 280 12.59 16.04 13.34
C GLN A 280 11.92 16.98 14.37
N SER A 281 10.72 17.45 14.05
CA SER A 281 9.96 18.37 14.90
C SER A 281 8.79 17.69 15.64
N LYS A 282 8.60 16.39 15.46
CA LYS A 282 7.45 15.64 15.97
C LYS A 282 7.89 14.43 16.77
N HIS A 283 7.04 14.01 17.67
CA HIS A 283 7.21 12.74 18.35
C HIS A 283 6.74 11.59 17.45
N ILE A 284 7.51 10.51 17.38
CA ILE A 284 7.17 9.32 16.60
C ILE A 284 6.94 8.15 17.56
N VAL A 285 5.79 7.52 17.50
CA VAL A 285 5.52 6.27 18.21
C VAL A 285 5.66 5.11 17.24
N ILE A 286 6.48 4.13 17.61
CA ILE A 286 6.71 2.94 16.81
C ILE A 286 6.16 1.74 17.57
N VAL A 287 5.28 0.98 16.94
CA VAL A 287 4.72 -0.25 17.50
C VAL A 287 5.16 -1.42 16.63
N GLU A 288 6.00 -2.28 17.18
CA GLU A 288 6.56 -3.43 16.46
C GLU A 288 6.43 -4.73 17.24
N TRP A 289 6.60 -5.85 16.53
CA TRP A 289 6.68 -7.17 17.10
C TRP A 289 8.03 -7.37 17.84
N ASP A 290 8.02 -7.98 19.02
CA ASP A 290 9.20 -8.17 19.87
C ASP A 290 10.01 -9.44 19.53
N GLY A 291 9.47 -10.35 18.71
CA GLY A 291 10.12 -11.61 18.33
C GLY A 291 11.26 -11.48 17.32
N LEU A 292 11.71 -10.27 17.01
CA LEU A 292 12.95 -10.07 16.26
C LEU A 292 14.15 -10.43 17.14
N ASP A 293 15.11 -11.19 16.57
CA ASP A 293 16.36 -11.54 17.25
C ASP A 293 17.31 -10.32 17.33
N GLN A 294 16.82 -9.27 17.96
CA GLN A 294 17.52 -7.99 18.16
C GLN A 294 17.16 -7.40 19.51
N THR A 295 18.16 -6.86 20.21
CA THR A 295 17.93 -6.14 21.45
C THR A 295 17.15 -4.85 21.22
N GLU A 296 16.51 -4.33 22.26
CA GLU A 296 15.82 -3.04 22.21
C GLU A 296 16.77 -1.92 21.75
N GLN A 297 18.00 -1.90 22.24
CA GLN A 297 19.00 -0.90 21.86
C GLN A 297 19.38 -0.96 20.36
N GLN A 298 19.48 -2.17 19.79
CA GLN A 298 19.69 -2.33 18.36
C GLN A 298 18.50 -1.83 17.55
N ARG A 299 17.27 -2.05 18.03
CA ARG A 299 16.05 -1.55 17.37
C ARG A 299 15.92 -0.04 17.50
N LEU A 300 16.24 0.54 18.65
CA LEU A 300 16.30 2.00 18.82
C LEU A 300 17.29 2.63 17.83
N TRP A 301 18.50 2.06 17.72
CA TRP A 301 19.47 2.50 16.71
C TRP A 301 18.96 2.35 15.29
N TYR A 302 18.35 1.21 14.94
CA TYR A 302 17.76 0.96 13.63
C TYR A 302 16.75 2.06 13.24
N TRP A 303 15.80 2.34 14.12
CA TRP A 303 14.77 3.35 13.85
C TRP A 303 15.32 4.76 13.79
N SER A 304 16.32 5.09 14.62
CA SER A 304 16.99 6.39 14.55
C SER A 304 17.67 6.62 13.20
N GLN A 305 18.24 5.59 12.58
CA GLN A 305 18.81 5.67 11.23
C GLN A 305 17.71 5.81 10.15
N LYS A 306 16.61 5.06 10.28
CA LYS A 306 15.53 5.09 9.30
C LYS A 306 14.80 6.45 9.27
N PHE A 307 14.49 7.01 10.42
CA PHE A 307 13.73 8.25 10.52
C PHE A 307 14.59 9.49 10.76
N LYS A 308 15.92 9.32 10.85
CA LYS A 308 16.89 10.41 11.10
C LYS A 308 16.48 11.28 12.30
N SER A 309 15.89 10.66 13.31
CA SER A 309 15.36 11.29 14.52
C SER A 309 15.66 10.42 15.73
N ASN A 310 15.83 11.07 16.89
CA ASN A 310 15.90 10.40 18.19
C ASN A 310 14.66 10.71 19.06
N ASN A 311 13.71 11.44 18.53
CA ASN A 311 12.48 11.81 19.23
C ASN A 311 11.37 10.79 18.93
N PHE A 312 11.56 9.57 19.42
CA PHE A 312 10.55 8.52 19.26
C PHE A 312 10.45 7.62 20.48
N HIS A 313 9.29 6.98 20.63
CA HIS A 313 9.01 5.94 21.60
C HIS A 313 8.79 4.60 20.89
N LEU A 314 9.43 3.54 21.38
CA LEU A 314 9.35 2.21 20.80
C LEU A 314 8.55 1.26 21.70
N TRP A 315 7.43 0.79 21.19
CA TRP A 315 6.66 -0.30 21.78
C TRP A 315 7.00 -1.61 21.09
N ARG A 316 7.54 -2.57 21.85
CA ARG A 316 7.80 -3.93 21.39
C ARG A 316 6.81 -4.87 22.06
N LEU A 317 6.01 -5.56 21.29
CA LEU A 317 4.90 -6.38 21.79
C LEU A 317 4.97 -7.80 21.22
N PRO A 318 4.67 -8.84 22.03
CA PRO A 318 4.55 -10.22 21.55
C PRO A 318 3.51 -10.37 20.43
N ASN A 319 2.47 -9.54 20.48
CA ASN A 319 1.48 -9.41 19.41
C ASN A 319 1.06 -7.93 19.33
N VAL A 320 1.33 -7.29 18.19
CA VAL A 320 1.01 -5.87 18.00
C VAL A 320 -0.49 -5.58 18.13
N LEU A 321 -1.37 -6.55 17.92
CA LEU A 321 -2.81 -6.41 18.08
C LEU A 321 -3.27 -6.26 19.56
N THR A 322 -2.35 -6.38 20.52
CA THR A 322 -2.64 -6.06 21.92
C THR A 322 -2.43 -4.58 22.27
N PHE A 323 -1.96 -3.78 21.30
CA PHE A 323 -1.76 -2.35 21.51
C PHE A 323 -3.10 -1.60 21.61
N THR A 324 -3.25 -0.79 22.65
CA THR A 324 -4.48 -0.01 22.91
C THR A 324 -4.22 1.45 23.27
N GLN A 325 -2.95 1.87 23.30
CA GLN A 325 -2.50 3.16 23.84
C GLN A 325 -2.54 4.27 22.77
N TRP A 326 -3.64 4.40 22.04
CA TRP A 326 -3.77 5.39 20.94
C TRP A 326 -3.78 6.84 21.41
N ASP A 327 -4.21 7.07 22.67
CA ASP A 327 -4.47 8.39 23.26
C ASP A 327 -3.23 8.99 23.97
N HIS A 328 -2.21 8.17 24.25
CA HIS A 328 -1.04 8.64 25.01
C HIS A 328 -0.27 9.70 24.22
N VAL A 329 -0.19 10.88 24.83
CA VAL A 329 0.76 11.93 24.48
C VAL A 329 1.92 11.76 25.45
N TYR A 330 3.11 11.54 24.93
CA TYR A 330 4.33 11.48 25.73
C TYR A 330 4.97 12.85 25.84
#